data_5261096f812de6297656cc20ca5aee72
#
_entry.id   5261096f812de6297656cc20ca5aee72
#
_cell.length_a   1.000
_cell.length_b   1.000
_cell.length_c   1.000
_cell.angle_alpha   90.00
_cell.angle_beta   90.00
_cell.angle_gamma   90.00
#
_symmetry.space_group_name_H-M   'P 1'
#
loop_
_entity.id
_entity.type
_entity.pdbx_description
1 polymer ?
#
loop_
_entity_poly.entity_id
_entity_poly.type
_entity_poly.pdbx_seq_one_letter_code
_entity_poly.pdbx_strand_id
1 'polypeptide(L)'
;MKTIRFKTEHKSQIIDITDDIKEIIIKSGVKNGVVSVFCPHSTASVIIFEKSDPTLRRDLLMTLKNIVPYKDYAHKNARAHLKASLLTSNLTLIVENAKIMLGKWQSVFLVEFDGPRERSVYVKVIND
;
A
#
# COMPACT_ATOMS: atom_id res chain seq x y z
N MET A 1 -12.07 -11.23 7.35
CA MET A 1 -10.82 -10.50 7.07
C MET A 1 -9.77 -11.46 6.54
N LYS A 2 -9.07 -11.04 5.53
CA LYS A 2 -7.94 -11.79 4.98
C LYS A 2 -6.66 -11.01 5.18
N THR A 3 -5.54 -11.71 5.31
CA THR A 3 -4.23 -11.10 5.49
C THR A 3 -3.35 -11.48 4.31
N ILE A 4 -2.76 -10.46 3.67
CA ILE A 4 -1.72 -10.67 2.66
C ILE A 4 -0.39 -10.48 3.37
N ARG A 5 0.54 -11.42 3.19
CA ARG A 5 1.87 -11.36 3.82
C ARG A 5 2.93 -11.16 2.76
N PHE A 6 3.87 -10.28 3.07
CA PHE A 6 4.99 -9.94 2.21
C PHE A 6 6.30 -10.03 2.97
N LYS A 7 7.34 -10.37 2.26
CA LYS A 7 8.71 -10.27 2.75
C LYS A 7 9.42 -9.24 1.89
N THR A 8 9.63 -8.04 2.44
CA THR A 8 10.30 -6.99 1.70
C THR A 8 11.81 -7.23 1.66
N GLU A 9 12.46 -6.75 0.61
CA GLU A 9 13.87 -7.05 0.33
C GLU A 9 14.78 -5.84 0.44
N HIS A 10 14.20 -4.64 0.40
CA HIS A 10 14.94 -3.38 0.38
C HIS A 10 14.48 -2.44 1.49
N LYS A 11 15.32 -1.49 1.84
CA LYS A 11 14.98 -0.42 2.80
C LYS A 11 13.73 0.32 2.37
N SER A 12 13.70 0.76 1.12
CA SER A 12 12.52 1.36 0.49
C SER A 12 12.13 0.52 -0.71
N GLN A 13 10.84 0.22 -0.82
CA GLN A 13 10.33 -0.67 -1.87
C GLN A 13 8.86 -0.39 -2.10
N ILE A 14 8.43 -0.48 -3.36
CA ILE A 14 7.02 -0.33 -3.73
C ILE A 14 6.58 -1.64 -4.38
N ILE A 15 5.53 -2.26 -3.81
CA ILE A 15 5.05 -3.57 -4.24
C ILE A 15 3.60 -3.42 -4.71
N ASP A 16 3.29 -3.83 -5.93
CA ASP A 16 1.92 -3.87 -6.44
C ASP A 16 1.18 -5.04 -5.79
N ILE A 17 0.12 -4.73 -5.06
CA ILE A 17 -0.69 -5.73 -4.34
C ILE A 17 -2.09 -5.88 -4.92
N THR A 18 -2.32 -5.30 -6.09
CA THR A 18 -3.65 -5.26 -6.71
C THR A 18 -4.19 -6.65 -7.00
N ASP A 19 -3.37 -7.55 -7.56
CA ASP A 19 -3.81 -8.90 -7.91
C ASP A 19 -4.15 -9.73 -6.68
N ASP A 20 -3.43 -9.57 -5.58
CA ASP A 20 -3.75 -10.22 -4.31
C ASP A 20 -5.12 -9.78 -3.80
N ILE A 21 -5.42 -8.49 -3.91
CA ILE A 21 -6.72 -7.93 -3.49
C ILE A 21 -7.83 -8.46 -4.40
N LYS A 22 -7.60 -8.48 -5.72
CA LYS A 22 -8.58 -9.01 -6.69
C LYS A 22 -8.94 -10.46 -6.38
N GLU A 23 -7.96 -11.28 -6.07
CA GLU A 23 -8.18 -12.68 -5.71
C GLU A 23 -9.03 -12.81 -4.46
N ILE A 24 -8.77 -12.00 -3.44
CA ILE A 24 -9.56 -11.99 -2.21
C ILE A 24 -11.02 -11.63 -2.49
N ILE A 25 -11.25 -10.63 -3.35
CA ILE A 25 -12.62 -10.23 -3.73
C ILE A 25 -13.34 -11.38 -4.42
N ILE A 26 -12.71 -12.03 -5.38
CA ILE A 26 -13.30 -13.15 -6.10
C ILE A 26 -13.65 -14.30 -5.14
N LYS A 27 -12.76 -14.66 -4.25
CA LYS A 27 -12.97 -15.73 -3.28
C LYS A 27 -14.03 -15.39 -2.23
N SER A 28 -14.27 -14.11 -1.97
CA SER A 28 -15.30 -13.67 -1.02
C SER A 28 -16.71 -13.90 -1.53
N GLY A 29 -16.90 -13.99 -2.84
CA GLY A 29 -18.21 -14.09 -3.47
C GLY A 29 -18.99 -12.78 -3.50
N VAL A 30 -18.44 -11.69 -2.99
CA VAL A 30 -19.11 -10.38 -2.99
C VAL A 30 -19.06 -9.81 -4.40
N LYS A 31 -20.25 -9.44 -4.92
CA LYS A 31 -20.39 -8.85 -6.25
C LYS A 31 -20.35 -7.33 -6.20
N ASN A 32 -21.02 -6.75 -5.22
CA ASN A 32 -21.13 -5.30 -5.08
C ASN A 32 -20.92 -4.93 -3.62
N GLY A 33 -20.12 -3.90 -3.39
CA GLY A 33 -19.80 -3.46 -2.05
C GLY A 33 -18.54 -2.63 -2.02
N VAL A 34 -17.76 -2.81 -0.97
CA VAL A 34 -16.48 -2.13 -0.80
C VAL A 34 -15.43 -3.11 -0.32
N VAL A 35 -14.18 -2.81 -0.61
CA VAL A 35 -13.04 -3.51 -0.01
C VAL A 35 -12.22 -2.50 0.78
N SER A 36 -11.94 -2.86 2.03
CA SER A 36 -11.08 -2.07 2.92
C SER A 36 -9.70 -2.72 2.94
N VAL A 37 -8.66 -1.91 2.74
CA VAL A 37 -7.26 -2.33 2.72
C VAL A 37 -6.52 -1.53 3.78
N PHE A 38 -5.92 -2.20 4.75
CA PHE A 38 -5.26 -1.54 5.87
C PHE A 38 -3.84 -2.05 6.08
N CYS A 39 -2.90 -1.11 6.21
CA CYS A 39 -1.50 -1.39 6.54
C CYS A 39 -1.28 -1.19 8.05
N PRO A 40 -1.10 -2.28 8.83
CA PRO A 40 -0.96 -2.18 10.29
C PRO A 40 0.49 -1.93 10.72
N HIS A 41 1.21 -1.08 9.99
CA HIS A 41 2.61 -0.78 10.26
C HIS A 41 2.85 0.73 10.24
N SER A 42 3.70 1.20 11.13
CA SER A 42 4.01 2.63 11.22
C SER A 42 5.16 3.07 10.31
N THR A 43 5.85 2.12 9.67
CA THR A 43 6.95 2.40 8.74
C THR A 43 6.67 1.89 7.32
N ALA A 44 5.41 1.65 7.01
CA ALA A 44 4.93 1.28 5.68
C ALA A 44 3.55 1.89 5.46
N SER A 45 3.14 1.97 4.21
CA SER A 45 1.85 2.57 3.82
C SER A 45 1.22 1.80 2.68
N VAL A 46 -0.08 2.02 2.44
CA VAL A 46 -0.77 1.55 1.24
C VAL A 46 -1.29 2.77 0.48
N ILE A 47 -1.12 2.77 -0.84
CA ILE A 47 -1.53 3.90 -1.68
C ILE A 47 -2.15 3.39 -2.98
N ILE A 48 -2.91 4.29 -3.62
CA ILE A 48 -3.29 4.15 -5.02
C ILE A 48 -2.32 5.03 -5.81
N PHE A 49 -1.68 4.47 -6.82
CA PHE A 49 -0.70 5.20 -7.60
C PHE A 49 -0.66 4.70 -9.03
N GLU A 50 -0.03 5.46 -9.90
CA GLU A 50 0.10 5.14 -11.32
C GLU A 50 0.96 3.88 -11.50
N LYS A 51 0.51 2.96 -12.37
CA LYS A 51 1.11 1.62 -12.48
C LYS A 51 1.99 1.40 -13.71
N SER A 52 1.83 2.22 -14.76
CA SER A 52 2.44 1.91 -16.07
C SER A 52 3.92 2.27 -16.14
N ASP A 53 4.37 3.27 -15.38
CA ASP A 53 5.73 3.79 -15.47
C ASP A 53 6.50 3.57 -14.18
N PRO A 54 7.46 2.61 -14.15
CA PRO A 54 8.26 2.37 -12.95
C PRO A 54 9.12 3.57 -12.55
N THR A 55 9.41 4.50 -13.46
CA THR A 55 10.17 5.70 -13.09
C THR A 55 9.38 6.62 -12.17
N LEU A 56 8.06 6.66 -12.32
CA LEU A 56 7.20 7.42 -11.40
C LEU A 56 7.27 6.90 -9.97
N ARG A 57 7.33 5.58 -9.80
CA ARG A 57 7.47 4.99 -8.46
C ARG A 57 8.81 5.38 -7.82
N ARG A 58 9.88 5.40 -8.61
CA ARG A 58 11.19 5.88 -8.14
C ARG A 58 11.14 7.37 -7.78
N ASP A 59 10.46 8.17 -8.61
CA ASP A 59 10.27 9.59 -8.37
C ASP A 59 9.53 9.85 -7.06
N LEU A 60 8.51 9.02 -6.74
CA LEU A 60 7.79 9.11 -5.48
C LEU A 60 8.73 8.88 -4.28
N LEU A 61 9.52 7.82 -4.32
CA LEU A 61 10.46 7.52 -3.25
C LEU A 61 11.52 8.63 -3.09
N MET A 62 12.02 9.15 -4.20
CA MET A 62 13.00 10.24 -4.18
C MET A 62 12.37 11.53 -3.62
N THR A 63 11.15 11.84 -4.01
CA THR A 63 10.42 13.02 -3.52
C THR A 63 10.24 12.93 -2.00
N LEU A 64 9.81 11.78 -1.49
CA LEU A 64 9.64 11.57 -0.06
C LEU A 64 10.98 11.68 0.69
N LYS A 65 12.04 11.16 0.11
CA LYS A 65 13.40 11.28 0.66
C LYS A 65 13.82 12.74 0.80
N ASN A 66 13.44 13.59 -0.14
CA ASN A 66 13.76 15.02 -0.11
C ASN A 66 12.86 15.80 0.84
N ILE A 67 11.57 15.43 0.93
CA ILE A 67 10.62 16.08 1.83
C ILE A 67 10.97 15.79 3.29
N VAL A 68 11.42 14.56 3.57
CA VAL A 68 11.85 14.15 4.91
C VAL A 68 13.37 14.03 4.90
N PRO A 69 14.09 15.13 5.19
CA PRO A 69 15.55 15.15 5.07
C PRO A 69 16.22 14.38 6.21
N TYR A 70 17.49 14.08 6.03
CA TYR A 70 18.33 13.60 7.13
C TYR A 70 18.54 14.72 8.13
N LYS A 71 18.21 14.42 9.37
CA LYS A 71 18.40 15.32 10.51
C LYS A 71 18.78 14.50 11.74
N ASP A 72 19.13 15.19 12.80
CA ASP A 72 19.38 14.58 14.10
C ASP A 72 18.04 14.36 14.82
N TYR A 73 17.23 13.43 14.28
CA TYR A 73 15.96 13.07 14.90
C TYR A 73 16.19 12.31 16.20
N ALA A 74 15.28 12.50 17.17
CA ALA A 74 15.35 11.79 18.45
C ALA A 74 15.16 10.29 18.30
N HIS A 75 14.30 9.84 17.37
CA HIS A 75 14.00 8.44 17.16
C HIS A 75 14.90 7.86 16.06
N LYS A 76 15.43 6.65 16.28
CA LYS A 76 16.43 6.03 15.40
C LYS A 76 15.97 5.89 13.94
N ASN A 77 14.73 5.44 13.71
CA ASN A 77 14.17 5.29 12.37
C ASN A 77 13.06 6.31 12.09
N ALA A 78 13.22 7.52 12.60
CA ALA A 78 12.21 8.58 12.47
C ALA A 78 11.80 8.85 11.04
N ARG A 79 12.76 8.85 10.09
CA ARG A 79 12.45 9.15 8.69
C ARG A 79 11.46 8.17 8.09
N ALA A 80 11.59 6.87 8.41
CA ALA A 80 10.64 5.86 7.93
C ALA A 80 9.22 6.12 8.45
N HIS A 81 9.09 6.44 9.74
CA HIS A 81 7.80 6.79 10.34
C HIS A 81 7.20 8.05 9.73
N LEU A 82 8.03 9.08 9.51
CA LEU A 82 7.59 10.36 8.95
C LEU A 82 7.13 10.20 7.51
N LYS A 83 7.89 9.46 6.69
CA LYS A 83 7.50 9.18 5.30
C LYS A 83 6.17 8.41 5.25
N ALA A 84 6.03 7.36 6.07
CA ALA A 84 4.80 6.59 6.11
C ALA A 84 3.60 7.45 6.52
N SER A 85 3.79 8.40 7.42
CA SER A 85 2.72 9.28 7.90
C SER A 85 2.23 10.28 6.85
N LEU A 86 3.03 10.55 5.82
CA LEU A 86 2.65 11.45 4.72
C LEU A 86 1.75 10.76 3.69
N LEU A 87 1.75 9.43 3.67
CA LEU A 87 0.91 8.62 2.80
C LEU A 87 -0.28 8.06 3.60
N THR A 88 -1.07 7.18 2.99
CA THR A 88 -2.24 6.61 3.63
C THR A 88 -1.92 5.28 4.30
N SER A 89 -2.62 4.97 5.41
CA SER A 89 -2.55 3.66 6.06
C SER A 89 -3.71 2.76 5.66
N ASN A 90 -4.77 3.33 5.12
CA ASN A 90 -5.95 2.57 4.72
C ASN A 90 -6.56 3.13 3.44
N LEU A 91 -7.22 2.24 2.70
CA LEU A 91 -7.95 2.58 1.48
C LEU A 91 -9.30 1.90 1.53
N THR A 92 -10.32 2.57 1.00
CA THR A 92 -11.61 1.96 0.72
C THR A 92 -11.87 2.08 -0.77
N LEU A 93 -12.10 0.93 -1.41
CA LEU A 93 -12.30 0.86 -2.85
C LEU A 93 -13.68 0.30 -3.14
N ILE A 94 -14.29 0.78 -4.21
CA ILE A 94 -15.62 0.31 -4.65
C ILE A 94 -15.46 -1.00 -5.41
N VAL A 95 -16.34 -1.96 -5.12
CA VAL A 95 -16.43 -3.24 -5.81
C VAL A 95 -17.75 -3.29 -6.56
N GLU A 96 -17.68 -3.49 -7.87
CA GLU A 96 -18.84 -3.65 -8.74
C GLU A 96 -18.62 -4.85 -9.65
N ASN A 97 -19.62 -5.73 -9.77
CA ASN A 97 -19.51 -6.94 -10.57
C ASN A 97 -18.26 -7.77 -10.23
N ALA A 98 -17.97 -7.88 -8.94
CA ALA A 98 -16.80 -8.60 -8.39
C ALA A 98 -15.45 -8.01 -8.82
N LYS A 99 -15.41 -6.75 -9.22
CA LYS A 99 -14.19 -6.06 -9.67
C LYS A 99 -13.95 -4.80 -8.86
N ILE A 100 -12.68 -4.49 -8.60
CA ILE A 100 -12.29 -3.21 -8.02
C ILE A 100 -12.45 -2.13 -9.10
N MET A 101 -13.13 -1.05 -8.73
CA MET A 101 -13.36 0.07 -9.64
C MET A 101 -12.20 1.05 -9.61
N LEU A 102 -11.05 0.60 -10.10
CA LEU A 102 -9.87 1.46 -10.27
C LEU A 102 -9.87 2.10 -11.65
N GLY A 103 -9.26 3.28 -11.74
CA GLY A 103 -8.98 3.91 -13.03
C GLY A 103 -7.99 3.06 -13.84
N LYS A 104 -7.95 3.32 -15.13
CA LYS A 104 -7.13 2.56 -16.09
C LYS A 104 -5.65 2.47 -15.68
N TRP A 105 -5.12 3.51 -15.09
CA TRP A 105 -3.70 3.63 -14.75
C TRP A 105 -3.41 3.44 -13.26
N GLN A 106 -4.41 3.07 -12.48
CA GLN A 106 -4.28 2.94 -11.04
C GLN A 106 -4.01 1.50 -10.62
N SER A 107 -3.15 1.34 -9.64
CA SER A 107 -2.97 0.10 -8.87
C SER A 107 -2.87 0.43 -7.40
N VAL A 108 -3.03 -0.58 -6.57
CA VAL A 108 -2.82 -0.49 -5.13
C VAL A 108 -1.42 -0.99 -4.82
N PHE A 109 -0.66 -0.20 -4.08
CA PHE A 109 0.73 -0.51 -3.73
C PHE A 109 0.94 -0.51 -2.23
N LEU A 110 1.78 -1.43 -1.77
CA LEU A 110 2.41 -1.34 -0.46
C LEU A 110 3.72 -0.58 -0.62
N VAL A 111 3.95 0.42 0.23
CA VAL A 111 5.18 1.21 0.21
C VAL A 111 5.95 0.94 1.49
N GLU A 112 7.14 0.35 1.36
CA GLU A 112 8.03 0.02 2.47
C GLU A 112 9.04 1.15 2.69
N PHE A 113 9.24 1.56 3.93
CA PHE A 113 10.23 2.59 4.27
C PHE A 113 11.31 2.11 5.24
N ASP A 114 11.21 0.92 5.79
CA ASP A 114 12.16 0.39 6.78
C ASP A 114 12.36 -1.12 6.66
N GLY A 115 12.52 -1.58 5.43
CA GLY A 115 12.81 -2.98 5.13
C GLY A 115 14.31 -3.30 5.21
N PRO A 116 14.66 -4.55 4.98
CA PRO A 116 13.78 -5.71 4.76
C PRO A 116 13.05 -6.18 6.01
N ARG A 117 11.78 -6.52 5.88
CA ARG A 117 10.93 -6.99 6.97
C ARG A 117 9.82 -7.89 6.46
N GLU A 118 9.19 -8.60 7.37
CA GLU A 118 7.89 -9.20 7.10
C GLU A 118 6.80 -8.13 7.30
N ARG A 119 5.93 -8.00 6.31
CA ARG A 119 4.80 -7.06 6.33
C ARG A 119 3.50 -7.79 6.11
N SER A 120 2.44 -7.24 6.66
CA SER A 120 1.07 -7.73 6.47
C SER A 120 0.18 -6.60 6.01
N VAL A 121 -0.80 -6.93 5.18
CA VAL A 121 -1.86 -6.00 4.79
C VAL A 121 -3.18 -6.70 5.07
N TYR A 122 -4.07 -6.05 5.79
CA TYR A 122 -5.40 -6.59 6.10
C TYR A 122 -6.39 -6.16 5.04
N VAL A 123 -7.18 -7.11 4.56
CA VAL A 123 -8.17 -6.86 3.51
C VAL A 123 -9.51 -7.40 3.98
N LYS A 124 -10.53 -6.56 3.94
CA LYS A 124 -11.90 -6.96 4.29
C LYS A 124 -12.85 -6.53 3.18
N VAL A 125 -13.60 -7.49 2.66
CA VAL A 125 -14.62 -7.23 1.63
C VAL A 125 -15.96 -7.16 2.32
N ILE A 126 -16.69 -6.07 2.06
CA ILE A 126 -17.97 -5.78 2.71
C ILE A 126 -19.04 -5.73 1.62
N ASN A 127 -20.08 -6.56 1.78
CA ASN A 127 -21.21 -6.61 0.86
C ASN A 127 -22.14 -5.42 1.10
N ASP A 128 -22.71 -4.90 0.03
CA ASP A 128 -23.74 -3.85 0.11
C ASP A 128 -24.92 -4.28 0.96
#